data_7e3d9569d9741cc3e8bd9ff0e908fe96
#
_entry.id   7e3d9569d9741cc3e8bd9ff0e908fe96
#
_cell.length_a   1.000
_cell.length_b   1.000
_cell.length_c   1.000
_cell.angle_alpha   90.00
_cell.angle_beta   90.00
_cell.angle_gamma   90.00
#
_symmetry.space_group_name_H-M   'P 1'
#
loop_
_entity.id
_entity.type
_entity.pdbx_description
1 polymer ?
#
loop_
_entity_poly.entity_id
_entity_poly.type
_entity_poly.pdbx_seq_one_letter_code
_entity_poly.pdbx_strand_id
1 'polypeptide(L)'
;MKGYLFRLLNHEELSREEMKSILIGITQSEYPNEQITALLTCLQMRGVTVDELLGFRDGILETGVPAILNCDRYIDVVGTGGDRKNTFNISTTACFVIAGAGYKVAKHGNYAATSVSGASNVIQHHGIKFTDDIDKLNRSLNGAGIVYLHAQLFAKAMKFVGPIRKALQFPTIFNLLGPIVNPSQPKCQLLGVANLDQMRLYNQVYQKLGIDYGIVNSIDGYDEISLTGDFKVTTKDYERIFSPKDLGFDIAKPEELVGGATEEEAAQIFDNVLENRALPAQKNIVLANAAFGIQVLERGQKSVEECIEIARESIDSGAALRTFKKFVELNS
;
A
#
# COMPACT_ATOMS: atom_id res chain seq x y z
N MET A 1 18.21 -25.42 -0.40
CA MET A 1 17.70 -24.99 0.93
C MET A 1 18.65 -25.30 2.09
N LYS A 2 19.16 -26.55 2.28
CA LYS A 2 19.97 -26.93 3.47
C LYS A 2 21.12 -25.96 3.79
N GLY A 3 21.93 -25.58 2.80
CA GLY A 3 23.05 -24.64 2.99
C GLY A 3 22.62 -23.26 3.45
N TYR A 4 21.52 -22.73 2.91
CA TYR A 4 20.95 -21.44 3.34
C TYR A 4 20.44 -21.48 4.79
N LEU A 5 19.79 -22.58 5.19
CA LEU A 5 19.33 -22.73 6.57
C LEU A 5 20.49 -22.76 7.56
N PHE A 6 21.59 -23.49 7.25
CA PHE A 6 22.78 -23.49 8.12
C PHE A 6 23.38 -22.10 8.30
N ARG A 7 23.46 -21.30 7.22
CA ARG A 7 23.94 -19.91 7.29
C ARG A 7 23.04 -19.05 8.16
N LEU A 8 21.72 -19.12 7.96
CA LEU A 8 20.75 -18.38 8.76
C LEU A 8 20.79 -18.75 10.24
N LEU A 9 20.97 -20.05 10.57
CA LEU A 9 21.14 -20.52 11.94
C LEU A 9 22.44 -20.00 12.59
N ASN A 10 23.45 -19.69 11.79
CA ASN A 10 24.68 -19.02 12.23
C ASN A 10 24.59 -17.49 12.18
N HIS A 11 23.39 -16.92 12.05
CA HIS A 11 23.11 -15.48 11.94
C HIS A 11 23.73 -14.80 10.71
N GLU A 12 24.15 -15.56 9.69
CA GLU A 12 24.60 -15.01 8.43
C GLU A 12 23.43 -14.47 7.60
N GLU A 13 23.71 -13.46 6.79
CA GLU A 13 22.75 -12.88 5.85
C GLU A 13 22.77 -13.63 4.51
N LEU A 14 21.64 -13.64 3.81
CA LEU A 14 21.53 -14.10 2.44
C LEU A 14 21.51 -12.90 1.49
N SER A 15 22.17 -13.08 0.34
CA SER A 15 22.18 -12.03 -0.68
C SER A 15 20.81 -11.90 -1.36
N ARG A 16 20.60 -10.78 -2.03
CA ARG A 16 19.41 -10.51 -2.85
C ARG A 16 19.18 -11.61 -3.89
N GLU A 17 20.24 -12.05 -4.57
CA GLU A 17 20.15 -13.09 -5.59
C GLU A 17 19.82 -14.47 -5.00
N GLU A 18 20.37 -14.81 -3.83
CA GLU A 18 20.05 -16.05 -3.13
C GLU A 18 18.59 -16.09 -2.70
N MET A 19 18.08 -15.00 -2.11
CA MET A 19 16.69 -14.91 -1.69
C MET A 19 15.72 -14.95 -2.88
N LYS A 20 16.07 -14.32 -3.99
CA LYS A 20 15.32 -14.41 -5.25
C LYS A 20 15.26 -15.84 -5.73
N SER A 21 16.39 -16.54 -5.80
CA SER A 21 16.48 -17.93 -6.21
C SER A 21 15.67 -18.87 -5.30
N ILE A 22 15.70 -18.63 -3.99
CA ILE A 22 14.90 -19.37 -3.02
C ILE A 22 13.40 -19.21 -3.31
N LEU A 23 12.94 -17.98 -3.57
CA LEU A 23 11.52 -17.75 -3.87
C LEU A 23 11.10 -18.45 -5.18
N ILE A 24 11.93 -18.36 -6.21
CA ILE A 24 11.67 -19.08 -7.48
C ILE A 24 11.56 -20.59 -7.24
N GLY A 25 12.50 -21.19 -6.49
CA GLY A 25 12.45 -22.61 -6.12
C GLY A 25 11.20 -22.98 -5.29
N ILE A 26 10.73 -22.09 -4.42
CA ILE A 26 9.44 -22.28 -3.72
C ILE A 26 8.28 -22.38 -4.72
N THR A 27 8.23 -21.51 -5.73
CA THR A 27 7.17 -21.55 -6.75
C THR A 27 7.24 -22.78 -7.66
N GLN A 28 8.39 -23.40 -7.75
CA GLN A 28 8.64 -24.65 -8.50
C GLN A 28 8.47 -25.91 -7.63
N SER A 29 8.08 -25.73 -6.36
CA SER A 29 7.91 -26.82 -5.39
C SER A 29 9.19 -27.63 -5.14
N GLU A 30 10.35 -27.00 -5.25
CA GLU A 30 11.66 -27.65 -5.03
C GLU A 30 11.95 -27.91 -3.54
N TYR A 31 11.22 -27.28 -2.64
CA TYR A 31 11.45 -27.36 -1.20
C TYR A 31 10.22 -27.86 -0.45
N PRO A 32 10.41 -28.82 0.49
CA PRO A 32 9.32 -29.25 1.35
C PRO A 32 8.89 -28.12 2.31
N ASN A 33 7.63 -28.18 2.74
CA ASN A 33 7.03 -27.13 3.60
C ASN A 33 7.81 -26.92 4.91
N GLU A 34 8.41 -27.95 5.47
CA GLU A 34 9.21 -27.91 6.68
C GLU A 34 10.46 -27.03 6.51
N GLN A 35 11.11 -27.09 5.35
CA GLN A 35 12.26 -26.24 5.04
C GLN A 35 11.85 -24.79 4.79
N ILE A 36 10.71 -24.56 4.15
CA ILE A 36 10.15 -23.21 3.95
C ILE A 36 9.76 -22.63 5.31
N THR A 37 9.12 -23.42 6.18
CA THR A 37 8.77 -23.02 7.55
C THR A 37 10.00 -22.63 8.35
N ALA A 38 11.06 -23.45 8.31
CA ALA A 38 12.33 -23.16 8.98
C ALA A 38 12.95 -21.84 8.46
N LEU A 39 12.98 -21.64 7.14
CA LEU A 39 13.45 -20.39 6.52
C LEU A 39 12.70 -19.17 7.06
N LEU A 40 11.37 -19.19 7.00
CA LEU A 40 10.52 -18.07 7.44
C LEU A 40 10.71 -17.80 8.93
N THR A 41 10.85 -18.84 9.75
CA THR A 41 11.07 -18.71 11.19
C THR A 41 12.45 -18.11 11.49
N CYS A 42 13.52 -18.58 10.83
CA CYS A 42 14.86 -18.00 11.00
C CYS A 42 14.90 -16.52 10.63
N LEU A 43 14.32 -16.14 9.50
CA LEU A 43 14.23 -14.75 9.06
C LEU A 43 13.44 -13.89 10.05
N GLN A 44 12.33 -14.42 10.60
CA GLN A 44 11.52 -13.70 11.58
C GLN A 44 12.26 -13.49 12.91
N MET A 45 13.02 -14.48 13.37
CA MET A 45 13.75 -14.40 14.63
C MET A 45 14.96 -13.46 14.57
N ARG A 46 15.70 -13.49 13.45
CA ARG A 46 16.91 -12.67 13.25
C ARG A 46 16.56 -11.23 12.83
N GLY A 47 15.43 -11.03 12.22
CA GLY A 47 15.09 -9.85 11.43
C GLY A 47 15.53 -10.03 9.96
N VAL A 48 14.88 -9.29 9.07
CA VAL A 48 15.09 -9.35 7.62
C VAL A 48 15.95 -8.18 7.19
N THR A 49 16.98 -8.43 6.37
CA THR A 49 17.77 -7.35 5.78
C THR A 49 17.08 -6.77 4.53
N VAL A 50 17.53 -5.59 4.12
CA VAL A 50 17.01 -4.92 2.90
C VAL A 50 17.25 -5.79 1.66
N ASP A 51 18.41 -6.43 1.55
CA ASP A 51 18.75 -7.27 0.40
C ASP A 51 17.92 -8.56 0.37
N GLU A 52 17.67 -9.16 1.51
CA GLU A 52 16.79 -10.32 1.64
C GLU A 52 15.34 -9.97 1.24
N LEU A 53 14.84 -8.83 1.69
CA LEU A 53 13.50 -8.37 1.35
C LEU A 53 13.38 -8.07 -0.16
N LEU A 54 14.37 -7.39 -0.74
CA LEU A 54 14.42 -7.10 -2.16
C LEU A 54 14.57 -8.37 -3.02
N GLY A 55 15.29 -9.38 -2.55
CA GLY A 55 15.39 -10.67 -3.23
C GLY A 55 14.04 -11.36 -3.34
N PHE A 56 13.28 -11.43 -2.26
CA PHE A 56 11.93 -11.99 -2.29
C PHE A 56 10.98 -11.16 -3.17
N ARG A 57 11.08 -9.81 -3.10
CA ARG A 57 10.35 -8.92 -4.01
C ARG A 57 10.63 -9.30 -5.48
N ASP A 58 11.89 -9.37 -5.85
CA ASP A 58 12.29 -9.63 -7.23
C ASP A 58 11.80 -11.01 -7.71
N GLY A 59 11.86 -12.02 -6.84
CA GLY A 59 11.32 -13.35 -7.14
C GLY A 59 9.80 -13.35 -7.32
N ILE A 60 9.04 -12.59 -6.51
CA ILE A 60 7.59 -12.45 -6.67
C ILE A 60 7.24 -11.78 -7.99
N LEU A 61 7.93 -10.70 -8.35
CA LEU A 61 7.68 -9.99 -9.59
C LEU A 61 8.06 -10.81 -10.82
N GLU A 62 9.16 -11.55 -10.78
CA GLU A 62 9.60 -12.39 -11.90
C GLU A 62 8.67 -13.59 -12.14
N THR A 63 8.16 -14.20 -11.08
CA THR A 63 7.24 -15.35 -11.18
C THR A 63 5.77 -14.95 -11.28
N GLY A 64 5.47 -13.67 -11.14
CA GLY A 64 4.13 -13.09 -11.20
C GLY A 64 3.69 -12.73 -12.61
N VAL A 65 2.55 -12.05 -12.68
CA VAL A 65 2.02 -11.45 -13.90
C VAL A 65 2.38 -9.97 -13.90
N PRO A 66 3.13 -9.44 -14.89
CA PRO A 66 3.43 -8.02 -14.94
C PRO A 66 2.20 -7.22 -15.38
N ALA A 67 2.01 -6.03 -14.80
CA ALA A 67 1.00 -5.06 -15.24
C ALA A 67 1.68 -3.89 -15.96
N ILE A 68 1.83 -4.00 -17.28
CA ILE A 68 2.47 -2.96 -18.11
C ILE A 68 1.46 -1.86 -18.41
N LEU A 69 1.65 -0.69 -17.79
CA LEU A 69 0.76 0.45 -17.94
C LEU A 69 1.34 1.49 -18.91
N ASN A 70 0.48 2.02 -19.78
CA ASN A 70 0.83 3.03 -20.79
C ASN A 70 0.86 4.45 -20.18
N CYS A 71 1.68 4.62 -19.15
CA CYS A 71 1.85 5.88 -18.43
C CYS A 71 3.22 5.90 -17.76
N ASP A 72 3.95 7.00 -17.90
CA ASP A 72 5.32 7.11 -17.39
C ASP A 72 5.37 7.45 -15.89
N ARG A 73 4.33 8.11 -15.36
CA ARG A 73 4.31 8.59 -13.98
C ARG A 73 2.94 8.39 -13.36
N TYR A 74 2.89 7.57 -12.36
CA TYR A 74 1.73 7.28 -11.52
C TYR A 74 2.20 6.87 -10.13
N ILE A 75 1.30 6.94 -9.16
CA ILE A 75 1.58 6.62 -7.76
C ILE A 75 0.80 5.39 -7.32
N ASP A 76 1.40 4.61 -6.38
CA ASP A 76 0.67 3.71 -5.50
C ASP A 76 0.57 4.32 -4.11
N VAL A 77 -0.60 4.28 -3.50
CA VAL A 77 -0.83 4.73 -2.12
C VAL A 77 -1.31 3.54 -1.32
N VAL A 78 -0.51 3.10 -0.36
CA VAL A 78 -0.73 1.84 0.35
C VAL A 78 -0.26 1.94 1.79
N GLY A 79 -0.92 1.22 2.72
CA GLY A 79 -0.42 0.96 4.06
C GLY A 79 0.15 -0.46 4.17
N THR A 80 1.04 -0.69 5.13
CA THR A 80 1.53 -2.05 5.44
C THR A 80 0.43 -2.93 6.01
N GLY A 81 -0.60 -2.32 6.58
CA GLY A 81 -1.57 -3.02 7.41
C GLY A 81 -0.96 -3.48 8.75
N GLY A 82 -1.77 -4.18 9.53
CA GLY A 82 -1.29 -4.80 10.77
C GLY A 82 -1.21 -3.86 11.99
N ASP A 83 -1.66 -2.63 11.86
CA ASP A 83 -1.77 -1.64 12.96
C ASP A 83 -2.86 -1.98 13.98
N ARG A 84 -3.79 -2.89 13.65
CA ARG A 84 -4.91 -3.34 14.47
C ARG A 84 -5.90 -2.23 14.84
N LYS A 85 -6.01 -1.20 14.02
CA LYS A 85 -6.83 0.00 14.31
C LYS A 85 -8.24 -0.03 13.70
N ASN A 86 -8.54 -0.93 12.74
CA ASN A 86 -9.81 -0.99 12.02
C ASN A 86 -10.28 0.39 11.50
N THR A 87 -9.38 1.12 10.84
CA THR A 87 -9.68 2.40 10.20
C THR A 87 -10.54 2.19 8.94
N PHE A 88 -11.31 3.23 8.55
CA PHE A 88 -11.97 3.22 7.24
C PHE A 88 -10.90 3.23 6.11
N ASN A 89 -11.33 2.99 4.87
CA ASN A 89 -10.43 2.79 3.73
C ASN A 89 -9.73 4.10 3.26
N ILE A 90 -8.94 4.72 4.15
CA ILE A 90 -8.30 6.04 3.97
C ILE A 90 -7.47 6.08 2.69
N SER A 91 -6.48 5.19 2.55
CA SER A 91 -5.57 5.16 1.39
C SER A 91 -6.31 4.89 0.08
N THR A 92 -7.34 4.04 0.11
CA THR A 92 -8.16 3.76 -1.09
C THR A 92 -8.96 4.98 -1.51
N THR A 93 -9.57 5.69 -0.55
CA THR A 93 -10.31 6.94 -0.81
C THR A 93 -9.37 8.02 -1.33
N ALA A 94 -8.19 8.19 -0.72
CA ALA A 94 -7.16 9.13 -1.15
C ALA A 94 -6.71 8.90 -2.61
N CYS A 95 -6.66 7.64 -3.07
CA CYS A 95 -6.36 7.33 -4.47
C CYS A 95 -7.35 7.98 -5.45
N PHE A 96 -8.65 7.98 -5.14
CA PHE A 96 -9.67 8.62 -6.00
C PHE A 96 -9.60 10.14 -5.93
N VAL A 97 -9.21 10.70 -4.79
CA VAL A 97 -8.97 12.13 -4.64
C VAL A 97 -7.77 12.57 -5.49
N ILE A 98 -6.66 11.83 -5.44
CA ILE A 98 -5.47 12.08 -6.27
C ILE A 98 -5.81 11.95 -7.76
N ALA A 99 -6.54 10.91 -8.16
CA ALA A 99 -6.94 10.73 -9.55
C ALA A 99 -7.93 11.81 -10.02
N GLY A 100 -8.86 12.23 -9.16
CA GLY A 100 -9.79 13.36 -9.41
C GLY A 100 -9.08 14.70 -9.55
N ALA A 101 -7.92 14.86 -8.91
CA ALA A 101 -7.04 16.03 -9.08
C ALA A 101 -6.23 16.00 -10.40
N GLY A 102 -6.43 14.98 -11.26
CA GLY A 102 -5.80 14.88 -12.58
C GLY A 102 -4.51 14.05 -12.61
N TYR A 103 -4.06 13.51 -11.50
CA TYR A 103 -2.90 12.62 -11.44
C TYR A 103 -3.27 11.18 -11.79
N LYS A 104 -2.26 10.34 -12.04
CA LYS A 104 -2.46 8.92 -12.35
C LYS A 104 -2.13 8.06 -11.15
N VAL A 105 -2.97 7.05 -10.89
CA VAL A 105 -2.85 6.14 -9.76
C VAL A 105 -2.90 4.68 -10.23
N ALA A 106 -1.98 3.85 -9.75
CA ALA A 106 -2.00 2.40 -9.94
C ALA A 106 -2.02 1.73 -8.56
N LYS A 107 -3.21 1.65 -7.96
CA LYS A 107 -3.37 1.10 -6.61
C LYS A 107 -3.24 -0.40 -6.59
N HIS A 108 -2.25 -0.90 -5.85
CA HIS A 108 -2.13 -2.31 -5.50
C HIS A 108 -2.84 -2.58 -4.18
N GLY A 109 -3.70 -3.59 -4.15
CA GLY A 109 -4.49 -3.88 -2.95
C GLY A 109 -4.95 -5.33 -2.85
N ASN A 110 -5.41 -5.70 -1.65
CA ASN A 110 -5.94 -7.03 -1.34
C ASN A 110 -7.15 -6.91 -0.42
N TYR A 111 -7.80 -8.05 -0.15
CA TYR A 111 -8.77 -8.15 0.91
C TYR A 111 -8.14 -7.88 2.28
N ALA A 112 -8.98 -7.50 3.23
CA ALA A 112 -8.57 -7.34 4.62
C ALA A 112 -7.98 -8.64 5.18
N ALA A 113 -6.91 -8.51 5.97
CA ALA A 113 -6.35 -9.61 6.74
C ALA A 113 -6.90 -9.64 8.17
N THR A 114 -7.13 -8.47 8.76
CA THR A 114 -7.51 -8.30 10.18
C THR A 114 -8.63 -7.28 10.40
N SER A 115 -8.81 -6.31 9.50
CA SER A 115 -9.89 -5.31 9.57
C SER A 115 -11.20 -5.82 8.94
N VAL A 116 -12.29 -5.09 9.12
CA VAL A 116 -13.60 -5.40 8.54
C VAL A 116 -13.59 -5.28 7.02
N SER A 117 -12.91 -4.25 6.48
CA SER A 117 -12.87 -3.98 5.05
C SER A 117 -11.47 -3.58 4.60
N GLY A 118 -10.88 -4.35 3.70
CA GLY A 118 -9.65 -3.98 2.99
C GLY A 118 -9.94 -3.24 1.69
N ALA A 119 -8.89 -2.85 1.00
CA ALA A 119 -9.01 -2.13 -0.27
C ALA A 119 -9.84 -2.89 -1.32
N SER A 120 -9.65 -4.22 -1.43
CA SER A 120 -10.41 -5.03 -2.38
C SER A 120 -11.87 -5.21 -1.96
N ASN A 121 -12.17 -5.24 -0.66
CA ASN A 121 -13.55 -5.37 -0.18
C ASN A 121 -14.40 -4.16 -0.62
N VAL A 122 -13.93 -2.93 -0.33
CA VAL A 122 -14.67 -1.71 -0.69
C VAL A 122 -14.81 -1.56 -2.22
N ILE A 123 -13.78 -1.89 -2.99
CA ILE A 123 -13.83 -1.82 -4.45
C ILE A 123 -14.82 -2.86 -5.02
N GLN A 124 -14.77 -4.10 -4.52
CA GLN A 124 -15.68 -5.17 -4.95
C GLN A 124 -17.13 -4.92 -4.54
N HIS A 125 -17.37 -4.28 -3.39
CA HIS A 125 -18.71 -3.88 -2.95
C HIS A 125 -19.44 -3.02 -4.00
N HIS A 126 -18.71 -2.19 -4.74
CA HIS A 126 -19.24 -1.36 -5.83
C HIS A 126 -19.33 -2.08 -7.18
N GLY A 127 -19.27 -3.41 -7.19
CA GLY A 127 -19.49 -4.24 -8.38
C GLY A 127 -18.28 -4.36 -9.32
N ILE A 128 -17.09 -3.91 -8.90
CA ILE A 128 -15.87 -4.00 -9.70
C ILE A 128 -15.43 -5.46 -9.84
N LYS A 129 -15.15 -5.88 -11.07
CA LYS A 129 -14.56 -7.17 -11.39
C LYS A 129 -13.06 -7.04 -11.59
N PHE A 130 -12.30 -7.68 -10.72
CA PHE A 130 -10.84 -7.67 -10.82
C PHE A 130 -10.38 -8.43 -12.06
N THR A 131 -9.36 -7.89 -12.74
CA THR A 131 -8.81 -8.45 -13.97
C THR A 131 -7.30 -8.28 -14.01
N ASP A 132 -6.63 -9.15 -14.77
CA ASP A 132 -5.22 -9.05 -15.18
C ASP A 132 -5.09 -8.74 -16.69
N ASP A 133 -6.20 -8.47 -17.37
CA ASP A 133 -6.25 -8.04 -18.76
C ASP A 133 -5.67 -6.62 -18.90
N ILE A 134 -4.48 -6.55 -19.52
CA ILE A 134 -3.71 -5.32 -19.67
C ILE A 134 -4.45 -4.22 -20.43
N ASP A 135 -5.27 -4.57 -21.42
CA ASP A 135 -6.03 -3.59 -22.19
C ASP A 135 -7.14 -2.97 -21.35
N LYS A 136 -7.80 -3.77 -20.49
CA LYS A 136 -8.80 -3.26 -19.55
C LYS A 136 -8.14 -2.37 -18.49
N LEU A 137 -7.02 -2.80 -17.93
CA LEU A 137 -6.27 -2.00 -16.95
C LEU A 137 -5.84 -0.64 -17.54
N ASN A 138 -5.31 -0.63 -18.77
CA ASN A 138 -4.92 0.62 -19.43
C ASN A 138 -6.14 1.48 -19.81
N ARG A 139 -7.28 0.90 -20.20
CA ARG A 139 -8.53 1.67 -20.39
C ARG A 139 -8.98 2.34 -19.11
N SER A 140 -8.92 1.65 -17.97
CA SER A 140 -9.26 2.21 -16.66
C SER A 140 -8.32 3.38 -16.30
N LEU A 141 -7.00 3.19 -16.41
CA LEU A 141 -6.01 4.22 -16.12
C LEU A 141 -6.15 5.45 -17.01
N ASN A 142 -6.40 5.25 -18.31
CA ASN A 142 -6.56 6.36 -19.26
C ASN A 142 -7.89 7.09 -19.08
N GLY A 143 -8.99 6.34 -18.88
CA GLY A 143 -10.34 6.89 -18.80
C GLY A 143 -10.72 7.47 -17.45
N ALA A 144 -10.31 6.82 -16.37
CA ALA A 144 -10.63 7.24 -15.01
C ALA A 144 -9.43 7.83 -14.22
N GLY A 145 -8.22 7.81 -14.78
CA GLY A 145 -7.03 8.24 -14.07
C GLY A 145 -6.51 7.24 -13.03
N ILE A 146 -7.21 6.16 -12.80
CA ILE A 146 -6.88 5.16 -11.79
C ILE A 146 -7.08 3.74 -12.32
N VAL A 147 -6.19 2.83 -11.92
CA VAL A 147 -6.31 1.39 -12.11
C VAL A 147 -6.16 0.68 -10.76
N TYR A 148 -6.92 -0.42 -10.57
CA TYR A 148 -6.82 -1.25 -9.38
C TYR A 148 -6.21 -2.61 -9.72
N LEU A 149 -5.13 -2.96 -9.05
CA LEU A 149 -4.36 -4.18 -9.24
C LEU A 149 -4.58 -5.10 -8.04
N HIS A 150 -5.50 -6.06 -8.19
CA HIS A 150 -5.82 -7.01 -7.12
C HIS A 150 -4.70 -8.04 -6.94
N ALA A 151 -4.02 -8.01 -5.81
CA ALA A 151 -2.79 -8.75 -5.56
C ALA A 151 -2.84 -10.25 -5.90
N GLN A 152 -3.99 -10.90 -5.68
CA GLN A 152 -4.12 -12.35 -5.91
C GLN A 152 -4.03 -12.75 -7.39
N LEU A 153 -4.32 -11.84 -8.32
CA LEU A 153 -4.21 -12.10 -9.75
C LEU A 153 -2.74 -12.05 -10.24
N PHE A 154 -1.91 -11.26 -9.58
CA PHE A 154 -0.55 -10.98 -10.05
C PHE A 154 0.53 -11.77 -9.30
N ALA A 155 0.42 -11.92 -7.97
CA ALA A 155 1.44 -12.54 -7.14
C ALA A 155 1.25 -14.07 -7.03
N LYS A 156 1.56 -14.82 -8.09
CA LYS A 156 1.36 -16.29 -8.15
C LYS A 156 2.10 -17.05 -7.04
N ALA A 157 3.27 -16.56 -6.63
CA ALA A 157 4.08 -17.16 -5.56
C ALA A 157 3.29 -17.31 -4.23
N MET A 158 2.31 -16.43 -3.98
CA MET A 158 1.55 -16.45 -2.74
C MET A 158 0.71 -17.72 -2.54
N LYS A 159 0.36 -18.44 -3.62
CA LYS A 159 -0.38 -19.72 -3.54
C LYS A 159 0.44 -20.80 -2.84
N PHE A 160 1.76 -20.80 -3.02
CA PHE A 160 2.66 -21.82 -2.47
C PHE A 160 2.95 -21.60 -0.98
N VAL A 161 3.01 -20.34 -0.55
CA VAL A 161 3.34 -19.98 0.83
C VAL A 161 2.12 -19.72 1.71
N GLY A 162 0.96 -19.51 1.12
CA GLY A 162 -0.30 -19.22 1.83
C GLY A 162 -0.64 -20.24 2.93
N PRO A 163 -0.69 -21.55 2.63
CA PRO A 163 -0.96 -22.60 3.63
C PRO A 163 0.05 -22.59 4.78
N ILE A 164 1.34 -22.41 4.48
CA ILE A 164 2.42 -22.38 5.48
C ILE A 164 2.24 -21.16 6.39
N ARG A 165 2.00 -19.97 5.83
CA ARG A 165 1.76 -18.74 6.59
C ARG A 165 0.53 -18.86 7.51
N LYS A 166 -0.54 -19.49 7.00
CA LYS A 166 -1.75 -19.74 7.80
C LYS A 166 -1.47 -20.69 8.97
N ALA A 167 -0.63 -21.70 8.78
CA ALA A 167 -0.24 -22.64 9.83
C ALA A 167 0.68 -22.01 10.89
N LEU A 168 1.56 -21.09 10.49
CA LEU A 168 2.51 -20.40 11.37
C LEU A 168 1.83 -19.43 12.35
N GLN A 169 0.73 -18.78 11.97
CA GLN A 169 -0.05 -17.86 12.80
C GLN A 169 0.74 -16.65 13.39
N PHE A 170 1.90 -16.35 12.85
CA PHE A 170 2.69 -15.16 13.18
C PHE A 170 3.15 -14.43 11.91
N PRO A 171 3.52 -13.13 12.01
CA PRO A 171 4.03 -12.37 10.86
C PRO A 171 5.31 -13.00 10.29
N THR A 172 5.45 -12.93 8.98
CA THR A 172 6.64 -13.39 8.26
C THR A 172 7.13 -12.31 7.31
N ILE A 173 8.27 -12.50 6.65
CA ILE A 173 8.76 -11.59 5.60
C ILE A 173 7.67 -11.23 4.56
N PHE A 174 6.73 -12.11 4.30
CA PHE A 174 5.62 -11.85 3.36
C PHE A 174 4.67 -10.73 3.82
N ASN A 175 4.65 -10.39 5.09
CA ASN A 175 3.87 -9.26 5.60
C ASN A 175 4.52 -7.91 5.23
N LEU A 176 5.82 -7.91 4.93
CA LEU A 176 6.57 -6.73 4.50
C LEU A 176 6.59 -6.56 2.97
N LEU A 177 6.14 -7.55 2.19
CA LEU A 177 6.28 -7.52 0.73
C LEU A 177 5.14 -6.77 0.04
N GLY A 178 3.93 -6.74 0.63
CA GLY A 178 2.74 -6.15 0.02
C GLY A 178 2.99 -4.81 -0.68
N PRO A 179 3.57 -3.81 0.02
CA PRO A 179 3.79 -2.47 -0.55
C PRO A 179 4.78 -2.43 -1.72
N ILE A 180 5.72 -3.37 -1.79
CA ILE A 180 6.82 -3.32 -2.76
C ILE A 180 6.70 -4.30 -3.92
N VAL A 181 5.59 -5.05 -3.99
CA VAL A 181 5.32 -6.03 -5.07
C VAL A 181 4.18 -5.61 -5.99
N ASN A 182 3.89 -4.31 -6.09
CA ASN A 182 2.96 -3.81 -7.09
C ASN A 182 3.43 -4.25 -8.48
N PRO A 183 2.60 -5.00 -9.25
CA PRO A 183 3.01 -5.59 -10.53
C PRO A 183 3.30 -4.57 -11.62
N SER A 184 2.83 -3.32 -11.47
CA SER A 184 3.15 -2.22 -12.39
C SER A 184 4.46 -1.51 -12.05
N GLN A 185 5.09 -1.80 -10.91
CA GLN A 185 6.35 -1.23 -10.45
C GLN A 185 6.37 0.31 -10.53
N PRO A 186 5.48 1.00 -9.80
CA PRO A 186 5.37 2.45 -9.83
C PRO A 186 6.68 3.12 -9.43
N LYS A 187 6.97 4.26 -10.09
CA LYS A 187 8.13 5.10 -9.75
C LYS A 187 7.83 6.11 -8.64
N CYS A 188 6.60 6.15 -8.16
CA CYS A 188 6.16 7.00 -7.07
C CYS A 188 5.32 6.18 -6.09
N GLN A 189 5.57 6.33 -4.79
CA GLN A 189 4.80 5.62 -3.77
C GLN A 189 4.62 6.45 -2.50
N LEU A 190 3.39 6.47 -1.97
CA LEU A 190 3.12 6.87 -0.60
C LEU A 190 2.84 5.62 0.22
N LEU A 191 3.69 5.35 1.20
CA LEU A 191 3.59 4.19 2.08
C LEU A 191 3.29 4.60 3.51
N GLY A 192 2.20 4.09 4.05
CA GLY A 192 1.94 4.14 5.49
C GLY A 192 2.52 2.92 6.20
N VAL A 193 3.14 3.13 7.35
CA VAL A 193 3.75 2.08 8.17
C VAL A 193 3.29 2.16 9.61
N ALA A 194 3.10 0.99 10.25
CA ALA A 194 2.59 0.91 11.61
C ALA A 194 3.61 1.29 12.70
N ASN A 195 4.92 1.32 12.38
CA ASN A 195 5.98 1.66 13.34
C ASN A 195 7.25 2.20 12.66
N LEU A 196 8.13 2.79 13.47
CA LEU A 196 9.35 3.44 13.01
C LEU A 196 10.43 2.46 12.51
N ASP A 197 10.43 1.20 12.94
CA ASP A 197 11.37 0.20 12.43
C ASP A 197 11.03 -0.16 10.97
N GLN A 198 9.75 -0.33 10.67
CA GLN A 198 9.29 -0.47 9.29
C GLN A 198 9.63 0.78 8.45
N MET A 199 9.46 1.99 9.01
CA MET A 199 9.84 3.23 8.31
C MET A 199 11.32 3.22 7.92
N ARG A 200 12.22 2.84 8.83
CA ARG A 200 13.67 2.73 8.54
C ARG A 200 13.97 1.70 7.46
N LEU A 201 13.34 0.52 7.54
CA LEU A 201 13.51 -0.56 6.57
C LEU A 201 13.08 -0.10 5.17
N TYR A 202 11.86 0.42 5.03
CA TYR A 202 11.34 0.85 3.73
C TYR A 202 12.06 2.08 3.17
N ASN A 203 12.55 2.98 4.02
CA ASN A 203 13.40 4.08 3.57
C ASN A 203 14.64 3.58 2.82
N GLN A 204 15.33 2.56 3.37
CA GLN A 204 16.48 1.94 2.71
C GLN A 204 16.07 1.16 1.45
N VAL A 205 14.92 0.46 1.49
CA VAL A 205 14.37 -0.26 0.33
C VAL A 205 14.12 0.70 -0.84
N TYR A 206 13.43 1.81 -0.60
CA TYR A 206 13.09 2.77 -1.68
C TYR A 206 14.32 3.53 -2.20
N GLN A 207 15.30 3.83 -1.35
CA GLN A 207 16.59 4.35 -1.79
C GLN A 207 17.29 3.38 -2.76
N LYS A 208 17.34 2.08 -2.44
CA LYS A 208 17.89 1.06 -3.34
C LYS A 208 17.07 0.87 -4.62
N LEU A 209 15.75 1.05 -4.57
CA LEU A 209 14.87 0.99 -5.75
C LEU A 209 14.94 2.25 -6.62
N GLY A 210 15.44 3.36 -6.09
CA GLY A 210 15.58 4.62 -6.83
C GLY A 210 14.25 5.27 -7.23
N ILE A 211 13.19 5.07 -6.45
CA ILE A 211 11.86 5.65 -6.71
C ILE A 211 11.66 6.95 -5.93
N ASP A 212 10.66 7.75 -6.34
CA ASP A 212 10.17 8.87 -5.54
C ASP A 212 9.19 8.34 -4.48
N TYR A 213 9.35 8.69 -3.21
CA TYR A 213 8.53 8.13 -2.14
C TYR A 213 8.26 9.11 -0.99
N GLY A 214 7.14 8.88 -0.31
CA GLY A 214 6.86 9.34 1.04
C GLY A 214 6.51 8.14 1.92
N ILE A 215 7.11 8.05 3.11
CA ILE A 215 6.75 7.07 4.11
C ILE A 215 6.15 7.81 5.29
N VAL A 216 4.97 7.43 5.70
CA VAL A 216 4.23 8.09 6.79
C VAL A 216 3.97 7.10 7.93
N ASN A 217 4.02 7.61 9.16
CA ASN A 217 3.67 6.87 10.37
C ASN A 217 3.04 7.83 11.38
N SER A 218 1.82 7.57 11.80
CA SER A 218 1.26 8.26 12.97
C SER A 218 1.91 7.73 14.23
N ILE A 219 2.38 8.62 15.11
CA ILE A 219 3.19 8.25 16.30
C ILE A 219 2.39 7.36 17.26
N ASP A 220 1.07 7.46 17.24
CA ASP A 220 0.13 6.64 18.00
C ASP A 220 -0.20 5.28 17.32
N GLY A 221 0.53 4.93 16.27
CA GLY A 221 0.61 3.58 15.69
C GLY A 221 -0.34 3.27 14.55
N TYR A 222 -0.93 4.28 13.87
CA TYR A 222 -1.64 4.05 12.61
C TYR A 222 -0.64 3.98 11.45
N ASP A 223 -0.91 3.10 10.50
CA ASP A 223 -0.17 2.98 9.24
C ASP A 223 -0.68 3.92 8.13
N GLU A 224 -1.21 5.07 8.52
CA GLU A 224 -1.71 6.15 7.69
C GLU A 224 -1.56 7.47 8.45
N ILE A 225 -1.74 8.62 7.80
CA ILE A 225 -1.86 9.90 8.51
C ILE A 225 -3.25 9.95 9.12
N SER A 226 -3.33 9.75 10.42
CA SER A 226 -4.59 9.63 11.17
C SER A 226 -5.15 10.98 11.64
N LEU A 227 -4.30 11.99 11.76
CA LEU A 227 -4.60 13.28 12.40
C LEU A 227 -5.08 13.17 13.88
N THR A 228 -4.96 11.99 14.49
CA THR A 228 -5.24 11.79 15.94
C THR A 228 -4.14 12.32 16.84
N GLY A 229 -2.98 12.58 16.27
CA GLY A 229 -1.78 13.09 16.92
C GLY A 229 -0.71 13.42 15.90
N ASP A 230 0.52 13.56 16.38
CA ASP A 230 1.66 13.83 15.54
C ASP A 230 1.96 12.62 14.64
N PHE A 231 2.48 12.90 13.46
CA PHE A 231 2.91 11.89 12.50
C PHE A 231 4.24 12.25 11.88
N LYS A 232 5.01 11.23 11.53
CA LYS A 232 6.32 11.37 10.91
C LYS A 232 6.23 11.10 9.42
N VAL A 233 6.91 11.92 8.64
CA VAL A 233 7.09 11.74 7.20
C VAL A 233 8.57 11.62 6.88
N THR A 234 8.93 10.61 6.09
CA THR A 234 10.28 10.42 5.56
C THR A 234 10.21 10.33 4.05
N THR A 235 10.96 11.17 3.37
CA THR A 235 11.13 11.15 1.91
C THR A 235 12.61 10.96 1.57
N LYS A 236 12.96 11.00 0.29
CA LYS A 236 14.39 11.04 -0.10
C LYS A 236 15.09 12.35 0.28
N ASP A 237 14.32 13.44 0.47
CA ASP A 237 14.85 14.79 0.61
C ASP A 237 14.76 15.32 2.05
N TYR A 238 13.80 14.82 2.85
CA TYR A 238 13.63 15.25 4.23
C TYR A 238 13.00 14.17 5.12
N GLU A 239 13.16 14.37 6.42
CA GLU A 239 12.48 13.65 7.50
C GLU A 239 11.93 14.69 8.48
N ARG A 240 10.62 14.65 8.73
CA ARG A 240 9.96 15.64 9.60
C ARG A 240 8.79 15.03 10.37
N ILE A 241 8.57 15.51 11.58
CA ILE A 241 7.35 15.28 12.35
C ILE A 241 6.43 16.48 12.12
N PHE A 242 5.18 16.18 11.81
CA PHE A 242 4.11 17.13 11.65
C PHE A 242 3.06 16.93 12.74
N SER A 243 2.48 18.00 13.23
CA SER A 243 1.22 17.96 13.97
C SER A 243 0.04 18.22 13.01
N PRO A 244 -1.19 17.82 13.33
CA PRO A 244 -2.37 18.18 12.55
C PRO A 244 -2.48 19.69 12.32
N LYS A 245 -2.12 20.49 13.32
CA LYS A 245 -2.15 21.96 13.26
C LYS A 245 -1.17 22.56 12.25
N ASP A 246 -0.02 21.92 12.01
CA ASP A 246 0.92 22.34 10.96
C ASP A 246 0.29 22.30 9.57
N LEU A 247 -0.75 21.46 9.40
CA LEU A 247 -1.52 21.34 8.16
C LEU A 247 -2.83 22.12 8.16
N GLY A 248 -3.11 22.87 9.23
CA GLY A 248 -4.37 23.61 9.39
C GLY A 248 -5.57 22.73 9.74
N PHE A 249 -5.33 21.52 10.29
CA PHE A 249 -6.39 20.58 10.69
C PHE A 249 -6.54 20.52 12.22
N ASP A 250 -7.75 20.26 12.68
CA ASP A 250 -8.03 19.90 14.06
C ASP A 250 -7.56 18.45 14.32
N ILE A 251 -7.29 18.16 15.60
CA ILE A 251 -6.98 16.81 16.06
C ILE A 251 -8.26 15.97 15.97
N ALA A 252 -8.20 14.87 15.21
CA ALA A 252 -9.29 13.91 15.10
C ALA A 252 -9.36 13.01 16.33
N LYS A 253 -10.56 12.49 16.62
CA LYS A 253 -10.74 11.47 17.64
C LYS A 253 -10.65 10.07 17.04
N PRO A 254 -10.07 9.08 17.74
CA PRO A 254 -9.98 7.71 17.23
C PRO A 254 -11.33 7.13 16.76
N GLU A 255 -12.44 7.50 17.42
CA GLU A 255 -13.78 7.03 17.10
C GLU A 255 -14.27 7.53 15.72
N GLU A 256 -13.75 8.66 15.25
CA GLU A 256 -14.08 9.24 13.94
C GLU A 256 -13.40 8.49 12.76
N LEU A 257 -12.38 7.65 13.07
CA LEU A 257 -11.62 6.89 12.08
C LEU A 257 -12.13 5.46 11.89
N VAL A 258 -13.03 5.00 12.77
CA VAL A 258 -13.50 3.60 12.73
C VAL A 258 -14.15 3.27 11.38
N GLY A 259 -13.75 2.16 10.80
CA GLY A 259 -14.17 1.71 9.46
C GLY A 259 -15.53 0.99 9.41
N GLY A 260 -16.34 1.13 10.48
CA GLY A 260 -17.62 0.43 10.59
C GLY A 260 -17.49 -1.00 11.13
N ALA A 261 -18.64 -1.65 11.32
CA ALA A 261 -18.75 -3.04 11.79
C ALA A 261 -19.00 -4.02 10.63
N THR A 262 -19.41 -3.54 9.45
CA THR A 262 -19.69 -4.33 8.26
C THR A 262 -19.04 -3.74 7.01
N GLU A 263 -18.95 -4.53 5.93
CA GLU A 263 -18.44 -4.06 4.65
C GLU A 263 -19.32 -2.95 4.05
N GLU A 264 -20.64 -3.00 4.27
CA GLU A 264 -21.59 -1.99 3.83
C GLU A 264 -21.34 -0.64 4.54
N GLU A 265 -21.10 -0.66 5.85
CA GLU A 265 -20.77 0.55 6.60
C GLU A 265 -19.43 1.15 6.14
N ALA A 266 -18.44 0.30 5.89
CA ALA A 266 -17.16 0.74 5.36
C ALA A 266 -17.29 1.38 3.97
N ALA A 267 -18.10 0.79 3.08
CA ALA A 267 -18.42 1.32 1.76
C ALA A 267 -19.17 2.67 1.88
N GLN A 268 -20.11 2.78 2.82
CA GLN A 268 -20.86 4.02 3.03
C GLN A 268 -19.95 5.17 3.52
N ILE A 269 -18.95 4.89 4.38
CA ILE A 269 -17.96 5.90 4.80
C ILE A 269 -17.15 6.37 3.59
N PHE A 270 -16.68 5.42 2.78
CA PHE A 270 -15.95 5.71 1.54
C PHE A 270 -16.76 6.61 0.60
N ASP A 271 -18.04 6.27 0.35
CA ASP A 271 -18.94 7.05 -0.48
C ASP A 271 -19.18 8.46 0.08
N ASN A 272 -19.41 8.58 1.39
CA ASN A 272 -19.66 9.86 2.04
C ASN A 272 -18.47 10.83 1.86
N VAL A 273 -17.23 10.32 1.89
CA VAL A 273 -16.05 11.18 1.65
C VAL A 273 -16.04 11.67 0.20
N LEU A 274 -16.23 10.78 -0.77
CA LEU A 274 -16.20 11.14 -2.19
C LEU A 274 -17.38 12.06 -2.58
N GLU A 275 -18.52 11.91 -1.91
CA GLU A 275 -19.72 12.74 -2.08
C GLU A 275 -19.68 14.05 -1.28
N ASN A 276 -18.57 14.33 -0.57
CA ASN A 276 -18.41 15.49 0.28
C ASN A 276 -19.45 15.60 1.41
N ARG A 277 -19.87 14.47 1.97
CA ARG A 277 -20.87 14.35 3.05
C ARG A 277 -20.33 13.66 4.31
N ALA A 278 -19.01 13.37 4.33
CA ALA A 278 -18.36 12.74 5.46
C ALA A 278 -18.23 13.68 6.67
N LEU A 279 -17.90 13.11 7.82
CA LEU A 279 -17.47 13.88 8.97
C LEU A 279 -16.24 14.74 8.60
N PRO A 280 -16.10 15.95 9.15
CA PRO A 280 -14.94 16.80 8.88
C PRO A 280 -13.60 16.10 9.12
N ALA A 281 -13.49 15.30 10.19
CA ALA A 281 -12.30 14.53 10.50
C ALA A 281 -11.97 13.52 9.37
N GLN A 282 -12.95 12.75 8.91
CA GLN A 282 -12.75 11.77 7.82
C GLN A 282 -12.30 12.44 6.52
N LYS A 283 -12.93 13.56 6.14
CA LYS A 283 -12.51 14.34 4.98
C LYS A 283 -11.08 14.84 5.14
N ASN A 284 -10.73 15.45 6.27
CA ASN A 284 -9.41 16.03 6.54
C ASN A 284 -8.31 14.96 6.51
N ILE A 285 -8.56 13.77 7.06
CA ILE A 285 -7.63 12.65 7.03
C ILE A 285 -7.34 12.20 5.58
N VAL A 286 -8.39 12.09 4.77
CA VAL A 286 -8.22 11.74 3.35
C VAL A 286 -7.46 12.85 2.60
N LEU A 287 -7.75 14.12 2.89
CA LEU A 287 -7.03 15.26 2.32
C LEU A 287 -5.54 15.21 2.66
N ALA A 288 -5.19 14.94 3.92
CA ALA A 288 -3.80 14.85 4.35
C ALA A 288 -3.07 13.72 3.61
N ASN A 289 -3.63 12.50 3.56
CA ASN A 289 -3.02 11.39 2.85
C ASN A 289 -2.92 11.63 1.33
N ALA A 290 -3.94 12.22 0.71
CA ALA A 290 -3.91 12.58 -0.70
C ALA A 290 -2.84 13.66 -0.98
N ALA A 291 -2.72 14.66 -0.12
CA ALA A 291 -1.76 15.76 -0.28
C ALA A 291 -0.31 15.26 -0.28
N PHE A 292 0.07 14.39 0.65
CA PHE A 292 1.42 13.80 0.64
C PHE A 292 1.65 12.90 -0.57
N GLY A 293 0.62 12.20 -1.07
CA GLY A 293 0.69 11.47 -2.34
C GLY A 293 0.93 12.40 -3.55
N ILE A 294 0.23 13.54 -3.61
CA ILE A 294 0.44 14.57 -4.64
C ILE A 294 1.85 15.16 -4.52
N GLN A 295 2.32 15.45 -3.30
CA GLN A 295 3.66 15.99 -3.08
C GLN A 295 4.76 15.06 -3.61
N VAL A 296 4.61 13.74 -3.44
CA VAL A 296 5.53 12.74 -4.03
C VAL A 296 5.48 12.80 -5.56
N LEU A 297 4.29 12.88 -6.15
CA LEU A 297 4.14 13.02 -7.62
C LEU A 297 4.77 14.30 -8.15
N GLU A 298 4.68 15.40 -7.42
CA GLU A 298 5.26 16.70 -7.74
C GLU A 298 6.76 16.81 -7.36
N ARG A 299 7.37 15.73 -6.82
CA ARG A 299 8.78 15.71 -6.38
C ARG A 299 9.13 16.84 -5.39
N GLY A 300 8.20 17.15 -4.51
CA GLY A 300 8.37 18.24 -3.54
C GLY A 300 8.38 19.66 -4.13
N GLN A 301 8.02 19.84 -5.41
CA GLN A 301 7.97 21.16 -6.04
C GLN A 301 6.81 22.02 -5.54
N LYS A 302 5.75 21.39 -5.01
CA LYS A 302 4.64 22.06 -4.34
C LYS A 302 4.76 21.87 -2.83
N SER A 303 4.35 22.88 -2.08
CA SER A 303 4.24 22.76 -0.61
C SER A 303 3.12 21.78 -0.22
N VAL A 304 3.13 21.30 1.01
CA VAL A 304 2.07 20.40 1.50
C VAL A 304 0.73 21.12 1.50
N GLU A 305 0.71 22.41 1.86
CA GLU A 305 -0.48 23.27 1.88
C GLU A 305 -1.08 23.38 0.47
N GLU A 306 -0.28 23.64 -0.55
CA GLU A 306 -0.73 23.66 -1.95
C GLU A 306 -1.31 22.29 -2.37
N CYS A 307 -0.69 21.19 -1.95
CA CYS A 307 -1.18 19.84 -2.22
C CYS A 307 -2.51 19.55 -1.49
N ILE A 308 -2.70 20.07 -0.28
CA ILE A 308 -3.98 19.99 0.46
C ILE A 308 -5.09 20.71 -0.31
N GLU A 309 -4.83 21.92 -0.82
CA GLU A 309 -5.83 22.65 -1.61
C GLU A 309 -6.18 21.94 -2.93
N ILE A 310 -5.21 21.35 -3.60
CA ILE A 310 -5.45 20.53 -4.80
C ILE A 310 -6.34 19.31 -4.45
N ALA A 311 -6.05 18.62 -3.36
CA ALA A 311 -6.86 17.50 -2.89
C ALA A 311 -8.27 17.95 -2.47
N ARG A 312 -8.38 19.11 -1.80
CA ARG A 312 -9.65 19.69 -1.39
C ARG A 312 -10.53 20.04 -2.59
N GLU A 313 -9.97 20.70 -3.58
CA GLU A 313 -10.68 21.04 -4.84
C GLU A 313 -11.18 19.77 -5.53
N SER A 314 -10.42 18.67 -5.52
CA SER A 314 -10.85 17.40 -6.10
C SER A 314 -12.13 16.84 -5.46
N ILE A 315 -12.29 16.99 -4.14
CA ILE A 315 -13.52 16.60 -3.43
C ILE A 315 -14.62 17.65 -3.66
N ASP A 316 -14.33 18.92 -3.41
CA ASP A 316 -15.33 19.99 -3.36
C ASP A 316 -15.97 20.27 -4.72
N SER A 317 -15.21 20.13 -5.81
CA SER A 317 -15.74 20.20 -7.18
C SER A 317 -16.49 18.94 -7.62
N GLY A 318 -16.44 17.87 -6.82
CA GLY A 318 -16.96 16.54 -7.17
C GLY A 318 -16.11 15.78 -8.19
N ALA A 319 -14.88 16.20 -8.48
CA ALA A 319 -14.00 15.54 -9.44
C ALA A 319 -13.62 14.11 -8.96
N ALA A 320 -13.33 13.94 -7.67
CA ALA A 320 -13.06 12.64 -7.07
C ALA A 320 -14.25 11.68 -7.25
N LEU A 321 -15.47 12.14 -7.02
CA LEU A 321 -16.69 11.34 -7.23
C LEU A 321 -16.91 10.99 -8.71
N ARG A 322 -16.71 11.94 -9.62
CA ARG A 322 -16.80 11.66 -11.07
C ARG A 322 -15.77 10.63 -11.50
N THR A 323 -14.54 10.73 -11.00
CA THR A 323 -13.48 9.76 -11.23
C THR A 323 -13.87 8.37 -10.74
N PHE A 324 -14.41 8.25 -9.52
CA PHE A 324 -14.90 6.98 -8.99
C PHE A 324 -16.03 6.38 -9.84
N LYS A 325 -17.05 7.17 -10.19
CA LYS A 325 -18.13 6.72 -11.07
C LYS A 325 -17.63 6.24 -12.42
N LYS A 326 -16.65 6.94 -13.01
CA LYS A 326 -16.05 6.53 -14.27
C LYS A 326 -15.23 5.25 -14.12
N PHE A 327 -14.52 5.10 -12.99
CA PHE A 327 -13.82 3.85 -12.68
C PHE A 327 -14.79 2.66 -12.55
N VAL A 328 -15.92 2.83 -11.86
CA VAL A 328 -16.97 1.80 -11.77
C VAL A 328 -17.48 1.44 -13.15
N GLU A 329 -17.86 2.41 -13.98
CA GLU A 329 -18.36 2.18 -15.35
C GLU A 329 -17.38 1.35 -16.20
N LEU A 330 -16.08 1.57 -16.05
CA LEU A 330 -15.06 0.91 -16.86
C LEU A 330 -14.68 -0.51 -16.39
N ASN A 331 -15.03 -0.86 -15.14
CA ASN A 331 -14.53 -2.08 -14.48
C ASN A 331 -15.65 -3.00 -13.91
N SER A 332 -16.93 -2.66 -14.08
CA SER A 332 -18.06 -3.50 -13.65
C SER A 332 -18.34 -4.68 -14.58
#